data_859ffd5e035c8dc1ea5a244727ae31dd
#
_entry.id   859ffd5e035c8dc1ea5a244727ae31dd
#
_cell.length_a   1.000
_cell.length_b   1.000
_cell.length_c   1.000
_cell.angle_alpha   90.00
_cell.angle_beta   90.00
_cell.angle_gamma   90.00
#
_symmetry.space_group_name_H-M   'P 1'
#
loop_
_entity.id
_entity.type
_entity.pdbx_description
1 polymer ?
#
loop_
_entity_poly.entity_id
_entity_poly.type
_entity_poly.pdbx_seq_one_letter_code
_entity_poly.pdbx_strand_id
1 'polypeptide(L)'
;ATFQQMYQKESSAHGSYKNPNWVGEIQNQYGDINFNGISDIYDYAYTAFRVDGGTTKTGSVSGKITLQSDKDVIAAGEEFTISVTAENVKNLNAYGTIINYDPEKVEFVAEQYLNTGDMYTQGMTGNIVYDDGTAYVNHNAINMGDKELLNGSMVLSTITMRAKEDITLNGISDVNDENFIIDLSTVTMMGPDYSTIEST
;
A
#
# COMPACT_ATOMS: atom_id res chain seq x y z
N ALA A 1 21.72 -8.46 -8.66
CA ALA A 1 20.89 -8.51 -7.46
C ALA A 1 19.45 -8.22 -7.83
N THR A 2 18.49 -8.90 -7.19
CA THR A 2 17.07 -8.58 -7.36
C THR A 2 16.72 -7.31 -6.56
N PHE A 3 15.62 -6.65 -6.90
CA PHE A 3 15.09 -5.52 -6.14
C PHE A 3 14.97 -5.86 -4.64
N GLN A 4 14.38 -7.00 -4.34
CA GLN A 4 14.20 -7.45 -2.96
C GLN A 4 15.52 -7.62 -2.21
N GLN A 5 16.57 -8.14 -2.88
CA GLN A 5 17.91 -8.26 -2.26
C GLN A 5 18.54 -6.89 -2.01
N MET A 6 18.34 -5.94 -2.92
CA MET A 6 18.85 -4.58 -2.75
C MET A 6 18.08 -3.80 -1.69
N TYR A 7 16.76 -3.94 -1.66
CA TYR A 7 15.91 -3.38 -0.64
C TYR A 7 16.31 -3.87 0.76
N GLN A 8 16.49 -5.19 0.93
CA GLN A 8 16.96 -5.77 2.18
C GLN A 8 18.37 -5.28 2.56
N LYS A 9 19.24 -5.07 1.58
CA LYS A 9 20.59 -4.54 1.81
C LYS A 9 20.56 -3.08 2.28
N GLU A 10 19.77 -2.22 1.65
CA GLU A 10 19.62 -0.82 2.06
C GLU A 10 18.99 -0.73 3.46
N SER A 11 17.92 -1.47 3.70
CA SER A 11 17.28 -1.58 5.01
C SER A 11 18.25 -2.04 6.09
N SER A 12 19.12 -3.00 5.77
CA SER A 12 20.15 -3.51 6.71
C SER A 12 21.24 -2.49 6.99
N ALA A 13 21.57 -1.62 6.05
CA ALA A 13 22.56 -0.56 6.24
C ALA A 13 22.10 0.49 7.27
N HIS A 14 20.78 0.70 7.36
CA HIS A 14 20.14 1.55 8.37
C HIS A 14 19.68 0.77 9.61
N GLY A 15 19.85 -0.54 9.61
CA GLY A 15 19.19 -1.53 10.45
C GLY A 15 19.65 -1.68 11.88
N SER A 16 20.34 -0.69 12.48
CA SER A 16 20.53 -0.65 13.93
C SER A 16 19.41 0.09 14.66
N TYR A 17 18.53 0.76 13.92
CA TYR A 17 17.41 1.46 14.52
C TYR A 17 16.25 0.48 14.77
N LYS A 18 15.89 0.36 16.02
CA LYS A 18 14.70 -0.38 16.47
C LYS A 18 13.67 0.62 16.94
N ASN A 19 12.59 0.77 16.20
CA ASN A 19 11.45 1.50 16.70
C ASN A 19 10.81 0.68 17.84
N PRO A 20 10.78 1.18 19.09
CA PRO A 20 10.25 0.44 20.22
C PRO A 20 8.75 0.15 20.13
N ASN A 21 8.04 0.82 19.21
CA ASN A 21 6.62 0.61 18.97
C ASN A 21 6.34 -0.49 17.94
N TRP A 22 7.36 -1.08 17.34
CA TRP A 22 7.20 -2.17 16.36
C TRP A 22 7.18 -3.52 17.06
N VAL A 23 6.19 -3.75 17.87
CA VAL A 23 6.02 -5.02 18.55
C VAL A 23 5.45 -6.03 17.55
N GLY A 24 6.25 -7.03 17.21
CA GLY A 24 5.83 -8.14 16.33
C GLY A 24 6.30 -8.07 14.87
N GLU A 25 6.87 -6.93 14.41
CA GLU A 25 7.19 -6.73 12.99
C GLU A 25 8.68 -6.59 12.68
N ILE A 26 9.37 -7.70 12.74
CA ILE A 26 10.79 -7.74 12.33
C ILE A 26 10.99 -7.29 10.87
N GLN A 27 10.02 -7.52 9.99
CA GLN A 27 10.13 -7.18 8.57
C GLN A 27 10.06 -5.67 8.33
N ASN A 28 9.14 -4.96 8.96
CA ASN A 28 9.05 -3.50 8.85
C ASN A 28 10.22 -2.79 9.52
N GLN A 29 10.77 -3.37 10.57
CA GLN A 29 11.90 -2.81 11.29
C GLN A 29 13.14 -2.59 10.41
N TYR A 30 13.33 -3.42 9.38
CA TYR A 30 14.46 -3.34 8.45
C TYR A 30 14.12 -2.68 7.11
N GLY A 31 12.83 -2.48 6.85
CA GLY A 31 12.34 -1.91 5.63
C GLY A 31 12.07 -0.40 5.69
N ASP A 32 11.92 0.15 6.87
CA ASP A 32 11.68 1.57 7.09
C ASP A 32 12.99 2.37 7.00
N ILE A 33 13.30 2.81 5.81
CA ILE A 33 14.56 3.50 5.49
C ILE A 33 14.51 4.96 5.94
N ASN A 34 13.34 5.58 5.90
CA ASN A 34 13.12 6.97 6.29
C ASN A 34 12.80 7.15 7.80
N PHE A 35 12.66 6.03 8.53
CA PHE A 35 12.40 5.99 9.99
C PHE A 35 11.09 6.66 10.43
N ASN A 36 10.06 6.58 9.58
CA ASN A 36 8.72 7.08 9.91
C ASN A 36 7.86 6.07 10.71
N GLY A 37 8.33 4.85 10.89
CA GLY A 37 7.69 3.77 11.63
C GLY A 37 6.94 2.76 10.77
N ILE A 38 6.89 2.95 9.47
CA ILE A 38 6.18 2.10 8.51
C ILE A 38 7.09 1.84 7.31
N SER A 39 7.18 0.60 6.84
CA SER A 39 7.77 0.30 5.54
C SER A 39 6.72 0.50 4.46
N ASP A 40 6.76 1.62 3.79
CA ASP A 40 5.74 2.05 2.83
C ASP A 40 6.32 2.36 1.43
N ILE A 41 5.50 2.97 0.58
CA ILE A 41 5.88 3.30 -0.79
C ILE A 41 7.11 4.22 -0.87
N TYR A 42 7.35 5.06 0.12
CA TYR A 42 8.52 5.95 0.14
C TYR A 42 9.82 5.17 0.31
N ASP A 43 9.83 4.15 1.16
CA ASP A 43 10.98 3.26 1.35
C ASP A 43 11.27 2.45 0.10
N TYR A 44 10.22 1.92 -0.51
CA TYR A 44 10.32 1.18 -1.77
C TYR A 44 10.80 2.06 -2.91
N ALA A 45 10.33 3.31 -2.99
CA ALA A 45 10.75 4.28 -3.98
C ALA A 45 12.23 4.67 -3.81
N TYR A 46 12.66 4.89 -2.58
CA TYR A 46 14.07 5.15 -2.31
C TYR A 46 14.96 3.98 -2.79
N THR A 47 14.53 2.76 -2.51
CA THR A 47 15.26 1.57 -2.96
C THR A 47 15.27 1.45 -4.48
N ALA A 48 14.14 1.72 -5.14
CA ALA A 48 14.05 1.73 -6.60
C ALA A 48 14.98 2.79 -7.22
N PHE A 49 15.00 4.00 -6.67
CA PHE A 49 15.92 5.07 -7.07
C PHE A 49 17.39 4.63 -6.97
N ARG A 50 17.75 3.93 -5.90
CA ARG A 50 19.10 3.40 -5.71
C ARG A 50 19.43 2.28 -6.69
N VAL A 51 18.46 1.43 -7.01
CA VAL A 51 18.59 0.37 -8.03
C VAL A 51 18.82 0.96 -9.42
N ASP A 52 18.15 2.08 -9.72
CA ASP A 52 18.26 2.80 -10.99
C ASP A 52 19.53 3.67 -11.09
N GLY A 53 20.45 3.54 -10.13
CA GLY A 53 21.71 4.28 -10.11
C GLY A 53 21.58 5.74 -9.67
N GLY A 54 20.49 6.09 -8.98
CA GLY A 54 20.25 7.44 -8.45
C GLY A 54 19.85 8.45 -9.53
N THR A 55 19.27 7.97 -10.65
CA THR A 55 18.77 8.86 -11.73
C THR A 55 17.26 9.00 -11.64
N THR A 56 16.76 10.22 -11.74
CA THR A 56 15.34 10.51 -11.86
C THR A 56 14.92 10.65 -13.31
N LYS A 57 13.70 10.20 -13.62
CA LYS A 57 13.05 10.44 -14.91
C LYS A 57 12.25 11.75 -14.85
N THR A 58 11.95 12.31 -15.99
CA THR A 58 11.15 13.55 -16.06
C THR A 58 9.66 13.23 -16.19
N GLY A 59 8.84 13.98 -15.51
CA GLY A 59 7.38 13.91 -15.55
C GLY A 59 6.77 13.90 -14.17
N SER A 60 5.59 14.47 -14.05
CA SER A 60 4.79 14.45 -12.83
C SER A 60 3.62 13.48 -12.97
N VAL A 61 3.22 12.87 -11.86
CA VAL A 61 2.01 12.07 -11.80
C VAL A 61 0.78 12.96 -11.69
N SER A 62 -0.34 12.51 -12.22
CA SER A 62 -1.65 13.12 -11.99
C SER A 62 -2.76 12.07 -12.04
N GLY A 63 -3.96 12.41 -11.61
CA GLY A 63 -5.10 11.51 -11.52
C GLY A 63 -5.47 11.23 -10.07
N LYS A 64 -6.18 10.13 -9.85
CA LYS A 64 -6.69 9.76 -8.54
C LYS A 64 -6.66 8.24 -8.38
N ILE A 65 -6.49 7.77 -7.16
CA ILE A 65 -6.75 6.37 -6.76
C ILE A 65 -7.89 6.38 -5.75
N THR A 66 -8.86 5.49 -5.95
CA THR A 66 -10.02 5.32 -5.07
C THR A 66 -10.10 3.87 -4.60
N LEU A 67 -10.69 3.69 -3.42
CA LEU A 67 -11.06 2.39 -2.89
C LEU A 67 -12.58 2.24 -2.89
N GLN A 68 -13.05 1.06 -3.25
CA GLN A 68 -14.47 0.75 -3.25
C GLN A 68 -14.71 -0.70 -2.85
N SER A 69 -15.63 -0.92 -1.92
CA SER A 69 -16.13 -2.25 -1.60
C SER A 69 -17.16 -2.70 -2.64
N ASP A 70 -17.18 -3.98 -2.94
CA ASP A 70 -18.21 -4.62 -3.76
C ASP A 70 -19.55 -4.83 -3.03
N LYS A 71 -19.54 -4.65 -1.69
CA LYS A 71 -20.73 -4.82 -0.83
C LYS A 71 -20.74 -3.77 0.28
N ASP A 72 -21.94 -3.33 0.64
CA ASP A 72 -22.16 -2.42 1.78
C ASP A 72 -22.62 -3.18 3.02
N VAL A 73 -23.35 -4.28 2.87
CA VAL A 73 -23.85 -5.13 3.95
C VAL A 73 -23.25 -6.53 3.79
N ILE A 74 -22.53 -6.98 4.79
CA ILE A 74 -21.77 -8.23 4.77
C ILE A 74 -22.16 -9.05 6.00
N ALA A 75 -22.55 -10.31 5.79
CA ALA A 75 -22.86 -11.23 6.88
C ALA A 75 -21.59 -11.83 7.51
N ALA A 76 -21.70 -12.28 8.75
CA ALA A 76 -20.64 -12.98 9.45
C ALA A 76 -20.12 -14.17 8.64
N GLY A 77 -18.80 -14.27 8.48
CA GLY A 77 -18.12 -15.30 7.68
C GLY A 77 -18.09 -15.04 6.18
N GLU A 78 -18.75 -14.00 5.68
CA GLU A 78 -18.78 -13.66 4.27
C GLU A 78 -17.53 -12.89 3.85
N GLU A 79 -17.04 -13.19 2.65
CA GLU A 79 -15.96 -12.44 2.02
C GLU A 79 -16.51 -11.29 1.16
N PHE A 80 -15.75 -10.20 1.13
CA PHE A 80 -16.00 -9.06 0.28
C PHE A 80 -14.67 -8.50 -0.27
N THR A 81 -14.77 -7.73 -1.33
CA THR A 81 -13.61 -7.27 -2.08
C THR A 81 -13.53 -5.74 -2.09
N ILE A 82 -12.36 -5.23 -1.74
CA ILE A 82 -12.00 -3.81 -1.90
C ILE A 82 -11.21 -3.68 -3.19
N SER A 83 -11.70 -2.89 -4.13
CA SER A 83 -11.01 -2.57 -5.37
C SER A 83 -10.17 -1.31 -5.20
N VAL A 84 -8.89 -1.37 -5.57
CA VAL A 84 -7.99 -0.22 -5.70
C VAL A 84 -8.04 0.22 -7.16
N THR A 85 -8.64 1.37 -7.42
CA THR A 85 -8.95 1.83 -8.77
C THR A 85 -8.23 3.13 -9.10
N ALA A 86 -7.47 3.12 -10.19
CA ALA A 86 -6.92 4.32 -10.80
C ALA A 86 -7.98 5.02 -11.65
N GLU A 87 -8.09 6.34 -11.52
CA GLU A 87 -8.98 7.19 -12.28
C GLU A 87 -8.19 8.29 -13.00
N ASN A 88 -8.17 8.23 -14.35
CA ASN A 88 -7.51 9.19 -15.21
C ASN A 88 -6.05 9.47 -14.83
N VAL A 89 -5.35 8.45 -14.37
CA VAL A 89 -3.94 8.60 -14.00
C VAL A 89 -3.07 8.85 -15.22
N LYS A 90 -2.03 9.66 -15.03
CA LYS A 90 -0.95 9.89 -16.01
C LYS A 90 0.38 9.73 -15.31
N ASN A 91 1.30 9.09 -16.00
CA ASN A 91 2.68 8.89 -15.55
C ASN A 91 2.77 8.22 -14.17
N LEU A 92 1.86 7.31 -13.85
CA LEU A 92 1.91 6.61 -12.57
C LEU A 92 3.09 5.63 -12.58
N ASN A 93 4.08 5.92 -11.74
CA ASN A 93 5.31 5.12 -11.58
C ASN A 93 5.25 4.21 -10.36
N ALA A 94 4.51 4.61 -9.34
CA ALA A 94 4.28 3.82 -8.15
C ALA A 94 3.00 4.27 -7.45
N TYR A 95 2.41 3.36 -6.69
CA TYR A 95 1.35 3.72 -5.74
C TYR A 95 1.48 2.90 -4.47
N GLY A 96 1.04 3.49 -3.38
CA GLY A 96 0.92 2.84 -2.09
C GLY A 96 -0.40 3.20 -1.42
N THR A 97 -1.01 2.22 -0.77
CA THR A 97 -2.22 2.42 0.03
C THR A 97 -2.02 1.81 1.40
N ILE A 98 -2.44 2.56 2.44
CA ILE A 98 -2.54 2.04 3.80
C ILE A 98 -4.02 2.03 4.14
N ILE A 99 -4.54 0.85 4.40
CA ILE A 99 -5.95 0.60 4.70
C ILE A 99 -6.03 0.10 6.13
N ASN A 100 -6.49 0.96 7.03
CA ASN A 100 -6.76 0.57 8.42
C ASN A 100 -8.04 -0.24 8.48
N TYR A 101 -8.11 -1.17 9.40
CA TYR A 101 -9.32 -1.94 9.65
C TYR A 101 -9.44 -2.34 11.12
N ASP A 102 -10.65 -2.63 11.55
CA ASP A 102 -10.94 -3.17 12.88
C ASP A 102 -10.74 -4.70 12.85
N PRO A 103 -9.67 -5.23 13.47
CA PRO A 103 -9.36 -6.65 13.42
C PRO A 103 -10.34 -7.52 14.25
N GLU A 104 -11.18 -6.92 15.09
CA GLU A 104 -12.25 -7.64 15.78
C GLU A 104 -13.43 -7.92 14.86
N LYS A 105 -13.66 -7.06 13.85
CA LYS A 105 -14.80 -7.15 12.92
C LYS A 105 -14.48 -7.79 11.59
N VAL A 106 -13.26 -7.57 11.08
CA VAL A 106 -12.83 -8.11 9.79
C VAL A 106 -11.44 -8.71 9.85
N GLU A 107 -11.09 -9.54 8.88
CA GLU A 107 -9.74 -10.07 8.69
C GLU A 107 -9.33 -9.98 7.22
N PHE A 108 -8.04 -9.74 7.00
CA PHE A 108 -7.42 -9.82 5.68
C PHE A 108 -7.34 -11.29 5.22
N VAL A 109 -7.70 -11.55 3.96
CA VAL A 109 -7.68 -12.89 3.37
C VAL A 109 -6.63 -13.00 2.28
N ALA A 110 -6.68 -12.10 1.29
CA ALA A 110 -5.79 -12.15 0.13
C ALA A 110 -5.74 -10.80 -0.60
N GLU A 111 -4.74 -10.67 -1.45
CA GLU A 111 -4.66 -9.62 -2.46
C GLU A 111 -4.46 -10.19 -3.85
N GLN A 112 -4.84 -9.42 -4.86
CA GLN A 112 -4.57 -9.72 -6.25
C GLN A 112 -4.24 -8.44 -7.01
N TYR A 113 -3.03 -8.39 -7.59
CA TYR A 113 -2.65 -7.35 -8.54
C TYR A 113 -3.19 -7.69 -9.93
N LEU A 114 -3.78 -6.71 -10.61
CA LEU A 114 -4.48 -6.90 -11.88
C LEU A 114 -3.78 -6.15 -13.02
N ASN A 115 -4.00 -4.85 -13.13
CA ASN A 115 -3.56 -4.04 -14.25
C ASN A 115 -2.35 -3.16 -13.87
N THR A 116 -1.39 -3.73 -13.19
CA THR A 116 -0.20 -3.00 -12.71
C THR A 116 0.93 -2.93 -13.76
N GLY A 117 0.70 -3.48 -14.96
CA GLY A 117 1.71 -3.48 -16.02
C GLY A 117 3.01 -4.16 -15.59
N ASP A 118 4.12 -3.48 -15.79
CA ASP A 118 5.47 -3.94 -15.41
C ASP A 118 5.87 -3.61 -13.97
N MET A 119 4.96 -3.08 -13.16
CA MET A 119 5.26 -2.73 -11.78
C MET A 119 5.63 -3.96 -10.96
N TYR A 120 6.64 -3.81 -10.11
CA TYR A 120 6.99 -4.82 -9.12
C TYR A 120 5.95 -4.83 -8.01
N THR A 121 5.35 -5.99 -7.78
CA THR A 121 4.26 -6.16 -6.81
C THR A 121 4.52 -7.26 -5.79
N GLN A 122 5.47 -8.14 -6.08
CA GLN A 122 5.73 -9.30 -5.24
C GLN A 122 6.34 -8.91 -3.89
N GLY A 123 5.69 -9.33 -2.81
CA GLY A 123 6.16 -9.10 -1.46
C GLY A 123 6.02 -7.65 -0.97
N MET A 124 5.18 -6.86 -1.65
CA MET A 124 4.91 -5.46 -1.30
C MET A 124 3.53 -5.25 -0.66
N THR A 125 2.85 -6.32 -0.31
CA THR A 125 1.64 -6.28 0.52
C THR A 125 1.95 -6.88 1.88
N GLY A 126 1.64 -6.14 2.94
CA GLY A 126 1.76 -6.58 4.33
C GLY A 126 0.44 -6.41 5.05
N ASN A 127 0.00 -7.44 5.76
CA ASN A 127 -1.08 -7.35 6.72
C ASN A 127 -0.49 -7.32 8.12
N ILE A 128 -0.77 -6.27 8.85
CA ILE A 128 -0.15 -5.96 10.13
C ILE A 128 -1.24 -5.82 11.18
N VAL A 129 -1.12 -6.60 12.24
CA VAL A 129 -2.03 -6.56 13.40
C VAL A 129 -1.20 -6.37 14.65
N TYR A 130 -1.45 -5.31 15.39
CA TYR A 130 -0.76 -4.99 16.63
C TYR A 130 -1.51 -5.51 17.87
N ASP A 131 -0.77 -5.71 18.94
CA ASP A 131 -1.33 -6.16 20.23
C ASP A 131 -2.27 -5.12 20.87
N ASP A 132 -2.21 -3.86 20.46
CA ASP A 132 -3.08 -2.79 20.91
C ASP A 132 -4.45 -2.76 20.22
N GLY A 133 -4.70 -3.69 19.28
CA GLY A 133 -5.94 -3.81 18.53
C GLY A 133 -5.98 -2.96 17.25
N THR A 134 -4.89 -2.30 16.87
CA THR A 134 -4.80 -1.64 15.57
C THR A 134 -4.38 -2.63 14.48
N ALA A 135 -4.89 -2.44 13.27
CA ALA A 135 -4.51 -3.26 12.12
C ALA A 135 -4.57 -2.46 10.82
N TYR A 136 -3.69 -2.80 9.88
CA TYR A 136 -3.72 -2.22 8.56
C TYR A 136 -3.18 -3.18 7.48
N VAL A 137 -3.63 -2.96 6.26
CA VAL A 137 -3.03 -3.54 5.05
C VAL A 137 -2.20 -2.47 4.37
N ASN A 138 -0.91 -2.73 4.23
CA ASN A 138 0.03 -1.91 3.47
C ASN A 138 0.20 -2.55 2.09
N HIS A 139 -0.24 -1.85 1.03
CA HIS A 139 -0.36 -2.43 -0.30
C HIS A 139 0.26 -1.50 -1.35
N ASN A 140 1.30 -1.97 -2.03
CA ASN A 140 2.16 -1.13 -2.86
C ASN A 140 2.53 -1.80 -4.19
N ALA A 141 2.76 -0.97 -5.20
CA ALA A 141 3.35 -1.39 -6.46
C ALA A 141 4.28 -0.29 -7.00
N ILE A 142 5.40 -0.67 -7.60
CA ILE A 142 6.41 0.28 -8.09
C ILE A 142 7.10 -0.20 -9.37
N ASN A 143 7.33 0.71 -10.31
CA ASN A 143 8.23 0.50 -11.42
C ASN A 143 9.70 0.61 -10.97
N MET A 144 10.51 -0.27 -11.52
CA MET A 144 11.95 -0.25 -11.37
C MET A 144 12.60 -0.20 -12.74
N GLY A 145 13.59 0.68 -12.89
CA GLY A 145 14.29 0.84 -14.14
C GLY A 145 13.43 1.52 -15.21
N ASP A 146 13.72 1.23 -16.46
CA ASP A 146 13.07 1.87 -17.60
C ASP A 146 11.81 1.09 -18.01
N LYS A 147 10.79 1.12 -17.16
CA LYS A 147 9.51 0.46 -17.34
C LYS A 147 8.45 1.44 -17.86
N GLU A 148 7.43 0.89 -18.51
CA GLU A 148 6.30 1.66 -19.01
C GLU A 148 5.45 2.17 -17.83
N LEU A 149 5.12 3.47 -17.88
CA LEU A 149 4.29 4.12 -16.88
C LEU A 149 2.82 3.80 -17.11
N LEU A 150 2.05 3.66 -16.03
CA LEU A 150 0.61 3.47 -16.16
C LEU A 150 -0.10 4.78 -16.48
N ASN A 151 -1.05 4.68 -17.42
CA ASN A 151 -1.88 5.78 -17.87
C ASN A 151 -3.31 5.29 -18.09
N GLY A 152 -4.29 6.09 -17.70
CA GLY A 152 -5.70 5.79 -17.92
C GLY A 152 -6.48 5.48 -16.65
N SER A 153 -7.61 4.78 -16.80
CA SER A 153 -8.47 4.37 -15.69
C SER A 153 -8.59 2.86 -15.68
N MET A 154 -8.32 2.23 -14.53
CA MET A 154 -8.33 0.78 -14.40
C MET A 154 -8.35 0.35 -12.93
N VAL A 155 -8.86 -0.85 -12.68
CA VAL A 155 -8.66 -1.51 -11.39
C VAL A 155 -7.22 -2.01 -11.33
N LEU A 156 -6.45 -1.52 -10.38
CA LEU A 156 -5.04 -1.88 -10.19
C LEU A 156 -4.89 -3.19 -9.43
N SER A 157 -5.71 -3.37 -8.41
CA SER A 157 -5.66 -4.53 -7.53
C SER A 157 -6.95 -4.68 -6.75
N THR A 158 -7.10 -5.83 -6.12
CA THR A 158 -8.17 -6.12 -5.18
C THR A 158 -7.61 -6.65 -3.87
N ILE A 159 -8.29 -6.32 -2.78
CA ILE A 159 -8.00 -6.82 -1.43
C ILE A 159 -9.25 -7.54 -0.95
N THR A 160 -9.12 -8.81 -0.62
CA THR A 160 -10.21 -9.63 -0.08
C THR A 160 -10.14 -9.61 1.44
N MET A 161 -11.25 -9.24 2.05
CA MET A 161 -11.48 -9.25 3.49
C MET A 161 -12.60 -10.23 3.83
N ARG A 162 -12.65 -10.73 5.07
CA ARG A 162 -13.75 -11.55 5.60
C ARG A 162 -14.33 -10.90 6.83
N ALA A 163 -15.65 -10.80 6.89
CA ALA A 163 -16.37 -10.31 8.07
C ALA A 163 -16.39 -11.38 9.17
N LYS A 164 -16.10 -11.01 10.41
CA LYS A 164 -16.18 -11.87 11.59
C LYS A 164 -17.55 -11.82 12.26
N GLU A 165 -18.26 -10.74 12.02
CA GLU A 165 -19.64 -10.50 12.47
C GLU A 165 -20.45 -9.85 11.34
N ASP A 166 -21.76 -9.66 11.52
CA ASP A 166 -22.56 -8.90 10.57
C ASP A 166 -22.13 -7.43 10.60
N ILE A 167 -21.72 -6.89 9.45
CA ILE A 167 -21.23 -5.52 9.35
C ILE A 167 -21.96 -4.74 8.25
N THR A 168 -21.99 -3.42 8.41
CA THR A 168 -22.40 -2.47 7.38
C THR A 168 -21.29 -1.47 7.17
N LEU A 169 -20.78 -1.38 5.95
CA LEU A 169 -19.79 -0.39 5.55
C LEU A 169 -20.50 0.90 5.15
N ASN A 170 -20.15 2.01 5.77
CA ASN A 170 -20.66 3.35 5.44
C ASN A 170 -19.75 4.09 4.44
N GLY A 171 -19.01 3.34 3.63
CA GLY A 171 -17.96 3.82 2.73
C GLY A 171 -16.57 3.49 3.30
N ILE A 172 -15.55 3.61 2.44
CA ILE A 172 -14.14 3.30 2.82
C ILE A 172 -13.34 4.60 3.03
N SER A 173 -13.94 5.77 2.91
CA SER A 173 -13.19 7.03 2.77
C SER A 173 -13.45 8.07 3.86
N ASP A 174 -14.02 7.75 5.00
CA ASP A 174 -14.22 8.74 6.04
C ASP A 174 -13.12 8.66 7.10
N VAL A 175 -12.08 9.47 6.90
CA VAL A 175 -10.82 9.53 7.68
C VAL A 175 -11.03 9.96 9.14
N ASN A 176 -12.25 10.25 9.57
CA ASN A 176 -12.55 10.79 10.89
C ASN A 176 -13.64 10.02 11.66
N ASP A 177 -14.04 8.85 11.19
CA ASP A 177 -15.02 8.04 11.92
C ASP A 177 -14.31 7.24 13.01
N GLU A 178 -14.49 7.60 14.28
CA GLU A 178 -13.99 6.84 15.43
C GLU A 178 -14.55 5.40 15.50
N ASN A 179 -15.53 5.09 14.67
CA ASN A 179 -16.17 3.77 14.58
C ASN A 179 -15.94 3.09 13.23
N PHE A 180 -14.86 3.43 12.54
CA PHE A 180 -14.56 2.82 11.25
C PHE A 180 -14.44 1.29 11.37
N ILE A 181 -14.89 0.60 10.33
CA ILE A 181 -14.61 -0.83 10.14
C ILE A 181 -13.43 -0.97 9.18
N ILE A 182 -13.41 -0.16 8.14
CA ILE A 182 -12.32 -0.06 7.16
C ILE A 182 -12.15 1.42 6.81
N ASP A 183 -10.94 1.90 6.91
CA ASP A 183 -10.58 3.28 6.64
C ASP A 183 -9.37 3.37 5.72
N LEU A 184 -9.42 4.31 4.78
CA LEU A 184 -8.30 4.65 3.94
C LEU A 184 -7.43 5.68 4.65
N SER A 185 -6.36 5.23 5.28
CA SER A 185 -5.43 6.14 5.95
C SER A 185 -4.63 6.98 4.98
N THR A 186 -4.09 6.34 3.94
CA THR A 186 -3.22 7.04 2.98
C THR A 186 -3.30 6.41 1.60
N VAL A 187 -3.38 7.25 0.57
CA VAL A 187 -3.10 6.89 -0.82
C VAL A 187 -2.00 7.78 -1.34
N THR A 188 -0.91 7.19 -1.74
CA THR A 188 0.21 7.90 -2.35
C THR A 188 0.36 7.45 -3.80
N MET A 189 0.36 8.41 -4.73
CA MET A 189 0.76 8.20 -6.12
C MET A 189 2.12 8.85 -6.34
N MET A 190 2.96 8.21 -7.12
CA MET A 190 4.32 8.67 -7.38
C MET A 190 4.60 8.73 -8.88
N GLY A 191 5.18 9.82 -9.31
CA GLY A 191 5.64 10.05 -10.68
C GLY A 191 7.01 9.43 -10.96
N PRO A 192 7.44 9.48 -12.23
CA PRO A 192 8.74 8.95 -12.64
C PRO A 192 9.93 9.76 -12.10
N ASP A 193 9.70 10.98 -11.63
CA ASP A 193 10.66 11.84 -10.95
C ASP A 193 10.65 11.67 -9.43
N TYR A 194 9.89 10.68 -8.93
CA TYR A 194 9.63 10.40 -7.52
C TYR A 194 8.89 11.51 -6.76
N SER A 195 8.35 12.51 -7.49
CA SER A 195 7.37 13.42 -6.90
C SER A 195 6.07 12.68 -6.54
N THR A 196 5.46 13.07 -5.44
CA THR A 196 4.28 12.40 -4.89
C THR A 196 3.06 13.29 -4.89
N ILE A 197 1.89 12.66 -5.04
CA ILE A 197 0.59 13.23 -4.74
C ILE A 197 -0.05 12.32 -3.69
N GLU A 198 -0.42 12.88 -2.57
CA GLU A 198 -1.23 12.21 -1.56
C GLU A 198 -2.70 12.54 -1.80
N SER A 199 -3.53 11.52 -1.77
CA SER A 199 -4.99 11.61 -1.84
C SER A 199 -5.54 11.13 -0.51
N THR A 200 -6.29 11.97 0.15
CA THR A 200 -7.09 11.61 1.33
C THR A 200 -8.54 11.46 0.92
#